data_71123334cf8d4cec3c592403afb51be9
#
_entry.id   71123334cf8d4cec3c592403afb51be9
#
_cell.length_a   1.000
_cell.length_b   1.000
_cell.length_c   1.000
_cell.angle_alpha   90.00
_cell.angle_beta   90.00
_cell.angle_gamma   90.00
#
_symmetry.space_group_name_H-M   'P 1'
#
loop_
_entity.id
_entity.type
_entity.pdbx_description
1 polymer ?
#
loop_
_entity_poly.entity_id
_entity_poly.type
_entity_poly.pdbx_seq_one_letter_code
_entity_poly.pdbx_strand_id
1 'polypeptide(L)'
;MRRFLEIVICLMAIFAAMSCDSFRSLTGAKKTAQGAPYEVLVVCDGTEWESPLGEEIRNLFATPVETLNQKEPMFDVVRITARDFKHLLPSYRNIMKVLCSPSVKECAMLVQYDVVASPQIVITFQGPSIEAMVDYLKQNGEHLLRVLEIAERNRTLEYGKKQSARSIEQLVEKKFAIEMTIPNGYLLRSESDDFLWISNEYPAASQGFFLYAHPFEGKQSLTTEALVKARNEFARRIPGPTDGSYMTTVTKLPNIENDGYTPFLPERNVLKVNGVDWIVLRGFWDVEGDFMGGPFVSYTTLDKASGKLLTLDCYVYSPKYGKRNFLRPLEHLVYGINFPTETDKK
;
A
#
# COMPACT_ATOMS: atom_id res chain seq x y z
N MET A 1 9.99 -57.61 -11.88
CA MET A 1 9.23 -56.69 -11.00
C MET A 1 10.08 -56.09 -9.87
N ARG A 2 10.82 -56.88 -9.08
CA ARG A 2 11.61 -56.36 -7.93
C ARG A 2 12.65 -55.30 -8.31
N ARG A 3 13.43 -55.53 -9.37
CA ARG A 3 14.43 -54.53 -9.87
C ARG A 3 13.81 -53.26 -10.42
N PHE A 4 12.60 -53.34 -10.97
CA PHE A 4 11.89 -52.12 -11.47
C PHE A 4 11.36 -51.30 -10.33
N LEU A 5 10.93 -51.93 -9.25
CA LEU A 5 10.49 -51.25 -8.01
C LEU A 5 11.65 -50.55 -7.30
N GLU A 6 12.82 -51.19 -7.24
CA GLU A 6 14.05 -50.60 -6.67
C GLU A 6 14.54 -49.37 -7.44
N ILE A 7 14.45 -49.41 -8.78
CA ILE A 7 14.80 -48.25 -9.64
C ILE A 7 13.80 -47.09 -9.44
N VAL A 8 12.52 -47.36 -9.30
CA VAL A 8 11.50 -46.36 -9.05
C VAL A 8 11.65 -45.73 -7.67
N ILE A 9 11.99 -46.49 -6.64
CA ILE A 9 12.25 -46.04 -5.27
C ILE A 9 13.54 -45.17 -5.26
N CYS A 10 14.59 -45.59 -5.95
CA CYS A 10 15.80 -44.79 -6.06
C CYS A 10 15.56 -43.44 -6.83
N LEU A 11 14.75 -43.47 -7.89
CA LEU A 11 14.37 -42.22 -8.60
C LEU A 11 13.52 -41.27 -7.73
N MET A 12 12.58 -41.81 -6.95
CA MET A 12 11.81 -41.00 -6.00
C MET A 12 12.68 -40.42 -4.86
N ALA A 13 13.65 -41.20 -4.36
CA ALA A 13 14.59 -40.73 -3.34
C ALA A 13 15.52 -39.64 -3.85
N ILE A 14 15.92 -39.68 -5.12
CA ILE A 14 16.71 -38.61 -5.76
C ILE A 14 15.89 -37.31 -5.94
N PHE A 15 14.59 -37.41 -6.28
CA PHE A 15 13.69 -36.27 -6.35
C PHE A 15 13.39 -35.66 -4.97
N ALA A 16 13.30 -36.47 -3.92
CA ALA A 16 13.07 -35.99 -2.56
C ALA A 16 14.30 -35.32 -1.93
N ALA A 17 15.51 -35.62 -2.42
CA ALA A 17 16.77 -35.04 -1.95
C ALA A 17 17.15 -33.71 -2.63
N MET A 18 16.44 -33.31 -3.70
CA MET A 18 16.61 -31.99 -4.29
C MET A 18 15.93 -30.94 -3.40
N SER A 19 16.72 -30.24 -2.59
CA SER A 19 16.21 -29.11 -1.83
C SER A 19 15.57 -28.09 -2.79
N CYS A 20 14.56 -27.35 -2.33
CA CYS A 20 13.91 -26.30 -3.13
C CYS A 20 14.92 -25.29 -3.74
N ASP A 21 16.05 -25.09 -3.06
CA ASP A 21 17.14 -24.23 -3.55
C ASP A 21 17.88 -24.82 -4.76
N SER A 22 18.07 -26.16 -4.82
CA SER A 22 18.69 -26.82 -5.96
C SER A 22 17.80 -26.80 -7.20
N PHE A 23 16.49 -26.97 -7.03
CA PHE A 23 15.52 -26.89 -8.13
C PHE A 23 15.43 -25.45 -8.69
N ARG A 24 15.43 -24.43 -7.81
CA ARG A 24 15.44 -23.02 -8.21
C ARG A 24 16.72 -22.63 -8.95
N SER A 25 17.88 -23.14 -8.55
CA SER A 25 19.14 -22.89 -9.27
C SER A 25 19.13 -23.45 -10.68
N LEU A 26 18.49 -24.59 -10.91
CA LEU A 26 18.32 -25.22 -12.21
C LEU A 26 17.33 -24.47 -13.12
N THR A 27 16.29 -23.83 -12.53
CA THR A 27 15.26 -23.10 -13.29
C THR A 27 15.59 -21.61 -13.46
N GLY A 28 16.68 -21.10 -12.86
CA GLY A 28 17.00 -19.68 -12.84
C GLY A 28 16.02 -18.82 -12.02
N ALA A 29 15.09 -19.45 -11.27
CA ALA A 29 14.10 -18.74 -10.46
C ALA A 29 14.76 -18.10 -9.25
N LYS A 30 14.56 -16.80 -9.07
CA LYS A 30 15.07 -16.05 -7.90
C LYS A 30 14.35 -16.48 -6.63
N LYS A 31 15.04 -16.34 -5.49
CA LYS A 31 14.43 -16.53 -4.16
C LYS A 31 13.30 -15.53 -3.96
N THR A 32 12.30 -15.90 -3.16
CA THR A 32 11.27 -14.95 -2.74
C THR A 32 11.88 -13.91 -1.80
N ALA A 33 11.59 -12.65 -2.04
CA ALA A 33 12.03 -11.57 -1.17
C ALA A 33 11.40 -11.68 0.23
N GLN A 34 12.19 -11.37 1.27
CA GLN A 34 11.84 -11.45 2.69
C GLN A 34 11.67 -10.05 3.29
N GLY A 35 11.20 -9.96 4.54
CA GLY A 35 10.95 -8.72 5.26
C GLY A 35 9.47 -8.32 5.22
N ALA A 36 9.07 -7.48 6.16
CA ALA A 36 7.71 -6.99 6.26
C ALA A 36 7.39 -5.90 5.22
N PRO A 37 6.13 -5.70 4.83
CA PRO A 37 5.73 -4.53 4.06
C PRO A 37 6.13 -3.23 4.79
N TYR A 38 6.58 -2.24 4.00
CA TYR A 38 7.04 -0.94 4.54
C TYR A 38 8.16 -1.03 5.57
N GLU A 39 9.00 -2.04 5.47
CA GLU A 39 10.24 -2.20 6.22
C GLU A 39 11.42 -2.03 5.26
N VAL A 40 12.44 -1.27 5.65
CA VAL A 40 13.67 -1.07 4.88
C VAL A 40 14.87 -1.52 5.69
N LEU A 41 15.68 -2.39 5.07
CA LEU A 41 16.97 -2.81 5.60
C LEU A 41 18.04 -1.81 5.18
N VAL A 42 18.54 -1.03 6.14
CA VAL A 42 19.64 -0.09 5.93
C VAL A 42 20.97 -0.77 6.24
N VAL A 43 21.76 -0.98 5.21
CA VAL A 43 23.15 -1.51 5.33
C VAL A 43 24.07 -0.32 5.50
N CYS A 44 24.50 -0.09 6.75
CA CYS A 44 25.26 1.08 7.14
C CYS A 44 26.19 0.72 8.32
N ASP A 45 27.47 1.05 8.23
CA ASP A 45 28.40 0.80 9.30
C ASP A 45 28.21 1.76 10.47
N GLY A 46 28.85 1.46 11.62
CA GLY A 46 28.59 2.20 12.87
C GLY A 46 28.92 3.68 12.78
N THR A 47 30.02 4.01 12.12
CA THR A 47 30.49 5.39 11.99
C THR A 47 29.51 6.29 11.25
N GLU A 48 29.00 5.82 10.12
CA GLU A 48 28.01 6.55 9.33
C GLU A 48 26.65 6.56 10.03
N TRP A 49 26.28 5.45 10.70
CA TRP A 49 25.00 5.34 11.39
C TRP A 49 24.85 6.28 12.60
N GLU A 50 25.93 6.47 13.36
CA GLU A 50 25.99 7.38 14.53
C GLU A 50 26.29 8.84 14.14
N SER A 51 26.47 9.11 12.85
CA SER A 51 26.73 10.45 12.32
C SER A 51 25.41 11.20 11.98
N PRO A 52 25.49 12.50 11.61
CA PRO A 52 24.35 13.25 11.08
C PRO A 52 23.69 12.58 9.86
N LEU A 53 24.42 11.79 9.09
CA LEU A 53 23.84 11.04 7.96
C LEU A 53 22.87 9.96 8.46
N GLY A 54 23.25 9.19 9.48
CA GLY A 54 22.35 8.20 10.05
C GLY A 54 21.12 8.82 10.71
N GLU A 55 21.26 9.99 11.32
CA GLU A 55 20.12 10.76 11.85
C GLU A 55 19.18 11.19 10.72
N GLU A 56 19.69 11.75 9.62
CA GLU A 56 18.90 12.17 8.47
C GLU A 56 18.17 10.99 7.82
N ILE A 57 18.83 9.82 7.70
CA ILE A 57 18.19 8.58 7.21
C ILE A 57 17.03 8.16 8.12
N ARG A 58 17.23 8.16 9.45
CA ARG A 58 16.17 7.83 10.41
C ARG A 58 14.99 8.79 10.31
N ASN A 59 15.26 10.10 10.26
CA ASN A 59 14.25 11.14 10.16
C ASN A 59 13.45 11.02 8.87
N LEU A 60 14.11 10.76 7.75
CA LEU A 60 13.46 10.57 6.47
C LEU A 60 12.45 9.41 6.49
N PHE A 61 12.85 8.24 6.97
CA PHE A 61 11.96 7.07 7.03
C PHE A 61 10.89 7.19 8.12
N ALA A 62 11.17 7.97 9.19
CA ALA A 62 10.21 8.27 10.25
C ALA A 62 9.16 9.32 9.85
N THR A 63 9.23 9.90 8.66
CA THR A 63 8.18 10.79 8.13
C THR A 63 6.81 10.14 8.36
N PRO A 64 5.87 10.82 9.04
CA PRO A 64 4.58 10.21 9.36
C PRO A 64 3.75 9.95 8.11
N VAL A 65 3.05 8.82 8.09
CA VAL A 65 1.98 8.57 7.12
C VAL A 65 0.84 9.54 7.41
N GLU A 66 0.35 10.20 6.36
CA GLU A 66 -0.73 11.19 6.45
C GLU A 66 -2.03 10.57 6.97
N THR A 67 -2.74 11.32 7.79
CA THR A 67 -4.11 11.04 8.24
C THR A 67 -4.28 9.65 8.87
N LEU A 68 -3.40 9.29 9.80
CA LEU A 68 -3.58 8.17 10.71
C LEU A 68 -3.90 8.67 12.12
N ASN A 69 -4.76 7.94 12.86
CA ASN A 69 -5.08 8.28 14.26
C ASN A 69 -3.86 8.28 15.19
N GLN A 70 -2.83 7.53 14.81
CA GLN A 70 -1.55 7.44 15.51
C GLN A 70 -0.45 7.73 14.49
N LYS A 71 0.60 8.41 14.91
CA LYS A 71 1.75 8.66 14.04
C LYS A 71 2.47 7.33 13.78
N GLU A 72 2.51 6.92 12.53
CA GLU A 72 3.24 5.76 12.06
C GLU A 72 4.24 6.20 10.99
N PRO A 73 5.50 5.70 11.02
CA PRO A 73 6.52 6.07 10.05
C PRO A 73 6.15 5.55 8.66
N MET A 74 6.62 6.21 7.61
CA MET A 74 6.45 5.71 6.25
C MET A 74 7.12 4.35 6.06
N PHE A 75 8.30 4.16 6.66
CA PHE A 75 9.01 2.88 6.66
C PHE A 75 9.63 2.59 8.03
N ASP A 76 9.51 1.35 8.48
CA ASP A 76 10.27 0.86 9.61
C ASP A 76 11.71 0.58 9.18
N VAL A 77 12.68 1.00 9.99
CA VAL A 77 14.10 0.84 9.67
C VAL A 77 14.70 -0.32 10.46
N VAL A 78 15.28 -1.28 9.75
CA VAL A 78 16.13 -2.32 10.30
C VAL A 78 17.57 -2.03 9.87
N ARG A 79 18.49 -1.85 10.82
CA ARG A 79 19.90 -1.56 10.50
C ARG A 79 20.75 -2.81 10.61
N ILE A 80 21.68 -2.97 9.66
CA ILE A 80 22.72 -4.02 9.67
C ILE A 80 24.05 -3.46 9.17
N THR A 81 25.18 -4.03 9.65
CA THR A 81 26.49 -3.66 9.12
C THR A 81 26.75 -4.29 7.75
N ALA A 82 27.65 -3.70 6.96
CA ALA A 82 28.03 -4.25 5.67
C ALA A 82 28.63 -5.67 5.79
N ARG A 83 29.32 -5.95 6.90
CA ARG A 83 29.90 -7.27 7.19
C ARG A 83 28.82 -8.32 7.37
N ASP A 84 27.81 -8.04 8.21
CA ASP A 84 26.79 -9.02 8.58
C ASP A 84 25.74 -9.20 7.45
N PHE A 85 25.49 -8.15 6.67
CA PHE A 85 24.57 -8.19 5.52
C PHE A 85 24.94 -9.30 4.52
N LYS A 86 26.21 -9.51 4.21
CA LYS A 86 26.66 -10.50 3.22
C LYS A 86 26.22 -11.92 3.55
N HIS A 87 26.00 -12.22 4.82
CA HIS A 87 25.72 -13.56 5.30
C HIS A 87 24.25 -13.79 5.66
N LEU A 88 23.51 -12.76 6.05
CA LEU A 88 22.21 -12.91 6.69
C LEU A 88 21.02 -12.51 5.84
N LEU A 89 21.02 -11.33 5.22
CA LEU A 89 19.81 -10.70 4.69
C LEU A 89 19.88 -10.22 3.23
N PRO A 90 20.62 -10.89 2.31
CA PRO A 90 20.72 -10.40 0.92
C PRO A 90 19.39 -10.48 0.15
N SER A 91 18.42 -11.27 0.64
CA SER A 91 17.10 -11.45 0.02
C SER A 91 16.00 -10.53 0.59
N TYR A 92 16.38 -9.51 1.39
CA TYR A 92 15.39 -8.56 1.92
C TYR A 92 14.70 -7.78 0.81
N ARG A 93 13.41 -7.43 0.99
CA ARG A 93 12.60 -6.83 -0.08
C ARG A 93 12.97 -5.39 -0.42
N ASN A 94 13.30 -4.58 0.59
CA ASN A 94 13.77 -3.20 0.45
C ASN A 94 15.13 -3.08 1.12
N ILE A 95 16.16 -2.77 0.35
CA ILE A 95 17.52 -2.62 0.86
C ILE A 95 18.04 -1.26 0.46
N MET A 96 18.56 -0.52 1.44
CA MET A 96 19.34 0.69 1.23
C MET A 96 20.79 0.45 1.70
N LYS A 97 21.73 0.46 0.78
CA LYS A 97 23.17 0.37 1.09
C LYS A 97 23.75 1.77 1.13
N VAL A 98 24.43 2.11 2.22
CA VAL A 98 25.12 3.40 2.39
C VAL A 98 26.61 3.21 2.13
N LEU A 99 27.18 4.02 1.24
CA LEU A 99 28.59 4.00 0.87
C LEU A 99 29.15 5.42 0.92
N CYS A 100 29.79 5.77 2.02
CA CYS A 100 30.53 7.02 2.17
C CYS A 100 32.01 6.76 1.90
N SER A 101 32.57 7.36 0.84
CA SER A 101 33.97 7.17 0.50
C SER A 101 34.53 8.37 -0.27
N PRO A 102 35.72 8.89 0.10
CA PRO A 102 36.37 9.97 -0.63
C PRO A 102 36.70 9.63 -2.10
N SER A 103 36.65 8.34 -2.47
CA SER A 103 36.85 7.92 -3.86
C SER A 103 35.61 8.15 -4.75
N VAL A 104 34.46 8.36 -4.15
CA VAL A 104 33.22 8.73 -4.84
C VAL A 104 33.27 10.21 -5.17
N LYS A 105 33.02 10.58 -6.42
CA LYS A 105 33.13 11.97 -6.86
C LYS A 105 31.92 12.83 -6.50
N GLU A 106 30.71 12.24 -6.56
CA GLU A 106 29.44 12.94 -6.34
C GLU A 106 28.43 12.02 -5.68
N CYS A 107 27.45 12.61 -5.01
CA CYS A 107 26.35 11.84 -4.41
C CYS A 107 25.43 11.27 -5.49
N ALA A 108 25.04 10.02 -5.33
CA ALA A 108 24.11 9.34 -6.23
C ALA A 108 23.30 8.25 -5.51
N MET A 109 22.09 7.99 -6.01
CA MET A 109 21.27 6.83 -5.66
C MET A 109 21.14 5.92 -6.86
N LEU A 110 21.68 4.72 -6.77
CA LEU A 110 21.62 3.69 -7.79
C LEU A 110 20.55 2.68 -7.42
N VAL A 111 19.51 2.56 -8.25
CA VAL A 111 18.37 1.67 -8.01
C VAL A 111 18.49 0.42 -8.86
N GLN A 112 18.40 -0.74 -8.23
CA GLN A 112 18.40 -2.06 -8.87
C GLN A 112 17.21 -2.88 -8.40
N TYR A 113 16.62 -3.64 -9.30
CA TYR A 113 15.49 -4.52 -8.98
C TYR A 113 15.91 -5.97 -9.09
N ASP A 114 15.34 -6.80 -8.21
CA ASP A 114 15.47 -8.26 -8.28
C ASP A 114 16.92 -8.77 -8.35
N VAL A 115 17.80 -8.24 -7.51
CA VAL A 115 19.24 -8.58 -7.54
C VAL A 115 19.48 -10.02 -7.06
N VAL A 116 18.97 -10.38 -5.89
CA VAL A 116 19.16 -11.71 -5.25
C VAL A 116 17.82 -12.43 -5.08
N ALA A 117 16.77 -11.68 -4.83
CA ALA A 117 15.42 -12.18 -4.61
C ALA A 117 14.42 -11.41 -5.49
N SER A 118 13.19 -11.90 -5.58
CA SER A 118 12.12 -11.19 -6.30
C SER A 118 10.80 -11.33 -5.52
N PRO A 119 10.02 -10.24 -5.42
CA PRO A 119 10.28 -8.87 -5.88
C PRO A 119 11.15 -8.08 -4.87
N GLN A 120 12.30 -7.58 -5.30
CA GLN A 120 13.28 -6.88 -4.47
C GLN A 120 13.65 -5.52 -5.07
N ILE A 121 13.88 -4.52 -4.22
CA ILE A 121 14.55 -3.27 -4.59
C ILE A 121 15.81 -3.08 -3.74
N VAL A 122 16.92 -2.76 -4.40
CA VAL A 122 18.19 -2.43 -3.77
C VAL A 122 18.59 -1.03 -4.21
N ILE A 123 18.76 -0.13 -3.26
CA ILE A 123 19.21 1.24 -3.49
C ILE A 123 20.60 1.38 -2.89
N THR A 124 21.59 1.72 -3.73
CA THR A 124 22.92 2.08 -3.25
C THR A 124 23.01 3.60 -3.23
N PHE A 125 23.04 4.16 -2.03
CA PHE A 125 23.28 5.57 -1.80
C PHE A 125 24.75 5.79 -1.51
N GLN A 126 25.42 6.55 -2.36
CA GLN A 126 26.86 6.78 -2.26
C GLN A 126 27.20 8.29 -2.29
N GLY A 127 28.31 8.65 -1.69
CA GLY A 127 28.81 10.03 -1.71
C GLY A 127 30.21 10.17 -1.16
N PRO A 128 30.86 11.36 -1.37
CA PRO A 128 32.25 11.60 -1.01
C PRO A 128 32.46 11.86 0.49
N SER A 129 31.46 12.41 1.18
CA SER A 129 31.51 12.73 2.61
C SER A 129 30.13 12.69 3.25
N ILE A 130 30.08 12.65 4.57
CA ILE A 130 28.86 12.67 5.37
C ILE A 130 28.03 13.93 5.07
N GLU A 131 28.67 15.09 5.05
CA GLU A 131 28.01 16.39 4.84
C GLU A 131 27.34 16.44 3.47
N ALA A 132 28.06 16.05 2.41
CA ALA A 132 27.52 16.01 1.06
C ALA A 132 26.33 15.05 0.93
N MET A 133 26.38 13.90 1.62
CA MET A 133 25.31 12.93 1.62
C MET A 133 24.09 13.41 2.41
N VAL A 134 24.26 14.13 3.52
CA VAL A 134 23.17 14.77 4.27
C VAL A 134 22.47 15.81 3.40
N ASP A 135 23.21 16.69 2.75
CA ASP A 135 22.66 17.74 1.88
C ASP A 135 21.90 17.14 0.68
N TYR A 136 22.44 16.05 0.14
CA TYR A 136 21.77 15.32 -0.94
C TYR A 136 20.45 14.70 -0.48
N LEU A 137 20.39 14.07 0.71
CA LEU A 137 19.16 13.51 1.26
C LEU A 137 18.09 14.55 1.54
N LYS A 138 18.48 15.72 2.09
CA LYS A 138 17.54 16.82 2.30
C LYS A 138 16.86 17.30 1.02
N GLN A 139 17.57 17.22 -0.12
CA GLN A 139 17.04 17.62 -1.42
C GLN A 139 16.29 16.51 -2.16
N ASN A 140 16.67 15.26 -1.95
CA ASN A 140 16.20 14.12 -2.74
C ASN A 140 15.49 13.03 -1.91
N GLY A 141 15.34 13.21 -0.61
CA GLY A 141 14.76 12.22 0.30
C GLY A 141 13.32 11.84 -0.05
N GLU A 142 12.49 12.81 -0.41
CA GLU A 142 11.12 12.55 -0.88
C GLU A 142 11.08 11.67 -2.13
N HIS A 143 12.04 11.85 -3.04
CA HIS A 143 12.17 10.99 -4.22
C HIS A 143 12.52 9.55 -3.82
N LEU A 144 13.42 9.36 -2.85
CA LEU A 144 13.76 8.05 -2.31
C LEU A 144 12.54 7.35 -1.70
N LEU A 145 11.77 8.04 -0.85
CA LEU A 145 10.54 7.50 -0.28
C LEU A 145 9.54 7.10 -1.37
N ARG A 146 9.35 7.94 -2.38
CA ARG A 146 8.47 7.66 -3.51
C ARG A 146 8.88 6.42 -4.30
N VAL A 147 10.18 6.22 -4.54
CA VAL A 147 10.72 5.03 -5.24
C VAL A 147 10.40 3.76 -4.46
N LEU A 148 10.58 3.78 -3.14
CA LEU A 148 10.25 2.64 -2.27
C LEU A 148 8.74 2.38 -2.19
N GLU A 149 7.92 3.43 -2.13
CA GLU A 149 6.46 3.30 -2.19
C GLU A 149 5.96 2.71 -3.51
N ILE A 150 6.54 3.12 -4.63
CA ILE A 150 6.25 2.53 -5.94
C ILE A 150 6.58 1.03 -5.93
N ALA A 151 7.70 0.63 -5.32
CA ALA A 151 8.05 -0.77 -5.21
C ALA A 151 7.02 -1.56 -4.36
N GLU A 152 6.57 -1.03 -3.22
CA GLU A 152 5.53 -1.65 -2.40
C GLU A 152 4.20 -1.75 -3.13
N ARG A 153 3.78 -0.68 -3.81
CA ARG A 153 2.57 -0.66 -4.62
C ARG A 153 2.60 -1.71 -5.72
N ASN A 154 3.70 -1.79 -6.47
CA ASN A 154 3.84 -2.76 -7.56
C ASN A 154 3.73 -4.20 -7.03
N ARG A 155 4.29 -4.50 -5.85
CA ARG A 155 4.15 -5.81 -5.19
C ARG A 155 2.68 -6.13 -4.86
N THR A 156 1.95 -5.17 -4.32
CA THR A 156 0.52 -5.33 -4.02
C THR A 156 -0.27 -5.65 -5.29
N LEU A 157 -0.06 -4.89 -6.36
CA LEU A 157 -0.75 -5.08 -7.64
C LEU A 157 -0.37 -6.40 -8.31
N GLU A 158 0.92 -6.75 -8.34
CA GLU A 158 1.39 -8.03 -8.89
C GLU A 158 0.88 -9.25 -8.08
N TYR A 159 0.79 -9.12 -6.75
CA TYR A 159 0.15 -10.14 -5.93
C TYR A 159 -1.34 -10.25 -6.29
N GLY A 160 -2.05 -9.14 -6.40
CA GLY A 160 -3.45 -9.10 -6.78
C GLY A 160 -3.68 -9.75 -8.16
N LYS A 161 -2.86 -9.47 -9.16
CA LYS A 161 -2.96 -10.13 -10.49
C LYS A 161 -2.77 -11.64 -10.43
N LYS A 162 -1.87 -12.13 -9.57
CA LYS A 162 -1.60 -13.57 -9.41
C LYS A 162 -2.62 -14.28 -8.53
N GLN A 163 -3.16 -13.58 -7.56
CA GLN A 163 -4.08 -14.09 -6.54
C GLN A 163 -5.27 -13.13 -6.43
N SER A 164 -6.17 -13.18 -7.42
CA SER A 164 -7.28 -12.24 -7.50
C SER A 164 -8.61 -12.80 -7.02
N ALA A 165 -9.47 -11.91 -6.52
CA ALA A 165 -10.87 -12.19 -6.19
C ALA A 165 -11.76 -12.05 -7.44
N ARG A 166 -11.56 -12.92 -8.45
CA ARG A 166 -12.14 -12.81 -9.80
C ARG A 166 -13.65 -12.58 -9.83
N SER A 167 -14.41 -13.23 -8.96
CA SER A 167 -15.86 -13.04 -8.89
C SER A 167 -16.25 -11.62 -8.51
N ILE A 168 -15.46 -10.99 -7.62
CA ILE A 168 -15.68 -9.60 -7.22
C ILE A 168 -15.22 -8.65 -8.33
N GLU A 169 -14.09 -8.92 -8.99
CA GLU A 169 -13.60 -8.15 -10.14
C GLU A 169 -14.64 -8.12 -11.27
N GLN A 170 -15.22 -9.27 -11.62
CA GLN A 170 -16.29 -9.37 -12.61
C GLN A 170 -17.56 -8.62 -12.19
N LEU A 171 -17.89 -8.61 -10.91
CA LEU A 171 -19.03 -7.84 -10.40
C LEU A 171 -18.77 -6.33 -10.50
N VAL A 172 -17.55 -5.87 -10.18
CA VAL A 172 -17.12 -4.47 -10.33
C VAL A 172 -17.21 -4.05 -11.78
N GLU A 173 -16.67 -4.85 -12.71
CA GLU A 173 -16.72 -4.60 -14.15
C GLU A 173 -18.18 -4.48 -14.63
N LYS A 174 -19.02 -5.41 -14.25
CA LYS A 174 -20.45 -5.43 -14.62
C LYS A 174 -21.20 -4.20 -14.15
N LYS A 175 -20.92 -3.71 -12.91
CA LYS A 175 -21.69 -2.61 -12.28
C LYS A 175 -21.17 -1.22 -12.67
N PHE A 176 -19.85 -1.07 -12.75
CA PHE A 176 -19.20 0.23 -12.90
C PHE A 176 -18.47 0.41 -14.22
N ALA A 177 -18.47 -0.62 -15.09
CA ALA A 177 -17.75 -0.62 -16.36
C ALA A 177 -16.25 -0.25 -16.24
N ILE A 178 -15.63 -0.67 -15.14
CA ILE A 178 -14.19 -0.53 -14.89
C ILE A 178 -13.57 -1.91 -14.65
N GLU A 179 -12.32 -2.06 -15.05
CA GLU A 179 -11.47 -3.15 -14.59
C GLU A 179 -10.76 -2.72 -13.30
N MET A 180 -10.66 -3.63 -12.34
CA MET A 180 -9.98 -3.37 -11.07
C MET A 180 -9.31 -4.65 -10.58
N THR A 181 -8.03 -4.58 -10.21
CA THR A 181 -7.33 -5.70 -9.60
C THR A 181 -7.61 -5.75 -8.10
N ILE A 182 -8.27 -6.82 -7.64
CA ILE A 182 -8.64 -7.01 -6.23
C ILE A 182 -7.92 -8.26 -5.72
N PRO A 183 -7.01 -8.15 -4.73
CA PRO A 183 -6.33 -9.31 -4.14
C PRO A 183 -7.31 -10.30 -3.53
N ASN A 184 -6.95 -11.57 -3.54
CA ASN A 184 -7.72 -12.61 -2.85
C ASN A 184 -7.79 -12.35 -1.34
N GLY A 185 -8.83 -12.88 -0.68
CA GLY A 185 -9.11 -12.69 0.75
C GLY A 185 -10.17 -11.62 1.04
N TYR A 186 -10.53 -10.80 0.06
CA TYR A 186 -11.69 -9.90 0.18
C TYR A 186 -12.98 -10.61 -0.14
N LEU A 187 -14.03 -10.27 0.60
CA LEU A 187 -15.38 -10.83 0.46
C LEU A 187 -16.40 -9.73 0.20
N LEU A 188 -17.33 -9.98 -0.70
CA LEU A 188 -18.50 -9.13 -0.90
C LEU A 188 -19.36 -9.18 0.35
N ARG A 189 -19.71 -8.03 0.92
CA ARG A 189 -20.54 -7.89 2.12
C ARG A 189 -21.96 -7.44 1.78
N SER A 190 -22.06 -6.47 0.87
CA SER A 190 -23.32 -5.92 0.43
C SER A 190 -23.22 -5.38 -0.98
N GLU A 191 -24.32 -5.42 -1.72
CA GLU A 191 -24.44 -4.85 -3.07
C GLU A 191 -25.79 -4.21 -3.31
N SER A 192 -25.78 -3.16 -4.14
CA SER A 192 -26.96 -2.59 -4.81
C SER A 192 -26.54 -2.09 -6.19
N ASP A 193 -27.46 -1.48 -6.96
CA ASP A 193 -27.15 -1.07 -8.34
C ASP A 193 -26.01 -0.06 -8.45
N ASP A 194 -25.84 0.79 -7.44
CA ASP A 194 -24.90 1.90 -7.39
C ASP A 194 -23.82 1.74 -6.31
N PHE A 195 -23.75 0.56 -5.65
CA PHE A 195 -22.90 0.36 -4.48
C PHE A 195 -22.42 -1.07 -4.34
N LEU A 196 -21.14 -1.23 -3.95
CA LEU A 196 -20.53 -2.49 -3.51
C LEU A 196 -19.73 -2.24 -2.24
N TRP A 197 -19.97 -3.04 -1.21
CA TRP A 197 -19.14 -3.08 -0.01
C TRP A 197 -18.36 -4.39 0.08
N ILE A 198 -17.05 -4.28 0.22
CA ILE A 198 -16.09 -5.38 0.13
C ILE A 198 -15.10 -5.23 1.27
N SER A 199 -14.85 -6.30 2.05
CA SER A 199 -13.91 -6.25 3.17
C SER A 199 -13.15 -7.55 3.36
N ASN A 200 -12.02 -7.43 4.05
CA ASN A 200 -11.21 -8.54 4.55
C ASN A 200 -11.09 -8.38 6.07
N GLU A 201 -11.64 -9.35 6.79
CA GLU A 201 -11.77 -9.33 8.24
C GLU A 201 -10.70 -10.21 8.88
N TYR A 202 -9.99 -9.64 9.84
CA TYR A 202 -9.04 -10.31 10.72
C TYR A 202 -9.59 -10.33 12.17
N PRO A 203 -9.10 -11.19 13.06
CA PRO A 203 -9.62 -11.28 14.43
C PRO A 203 -9.60 -9.98 15.25
N ALA A 204 -8.70 -9.05 14.92
CA ALA A 204 -8.53 -7.78 15.66
C ALA A 204 -8.38 -6.58 14.74
N ALA A 205 -8.67 -6.72 13.45
CA ALA A 205 -8.60 -5.64 12.46
C ALA A 205 -9.59 -5.95 11.32
N SER A 206 -10.09 -4.91 10.69
CA SER A 206 -10.86 -4.98 9.44
C SER A 206 -10.28 -3.97 8.47
N GLN A 207 -10.11 -4.37 7.24
CA GLN A 207 -9.80 -3.48 6.14
C GLN A 207 -10.81 -3.69 5.03
N GLY A 208 -11.32 -2.61 4.49
CA GLY A 208 -12.35 -2.71 3.47
C GLY A 208 -12.36 -1.52 2.54
N PHE A 209 -13.11 -1.67 1.49
CA PHE A 209 -13.43 -0.59 0.58
C PHE A 209 -14.86 -0.73 0.08
N PHE A 210 -15.41 0.38 -0.34
CA PHE A 210 -16.67 0.39 -1.06
C PHE A 210 -16.57 1.24 -2.31
N LEU A 211 -17.22 0.75 -3.35
CA LEU A 211 -17.37 1.43 -4.63
C LEU A 211 -18.77 1.95 -4.75
N TYR A 212 -18.93 3.19 -5.18
CA TYR A 212 -20.24 3.76 -5.47
C TYR A 212 -20.18 4.76 -6.62
N ALA A 213 -21.32 4.94 -7.28
CA ALA A 213 -21.46 5.90 -8.35
C ALA A 213 -22.74 6.73 -8.18
N HIS A 214 -22.62 8.05 -8.36
CA HIS A 214 -23.76 8.97 -8.27
C HIS A 214 -23.69 10.04 -9.36
N PRO A 215 -24.82 10.74 -9.69
CA PRO A 215 -24.84 11.73 -10.76
C PRO A 215 -23.81 12.86 -10.54
N PHE A 216 -23.16 13.29 -11.64
CA PHE A 216 -22.38 14.51 -11.66
C PHE A 216 -23.29 15.69 -11.97
N GLU A 217 -23.48 16.57 -11.00
CA GLU A 217 -24.37 17.75 -11.10
C GLU A 217 -23.61 19.06 -11.36
N GLY A 218 -22.39 18.95 -11.91
CA GLY A 218 -21.52 20.07 -12.17
C GLY A 218 -20.41 20.26 -11.12
N LYS A 219 -19.64 21.36 -11.22
CA LYS A 219 -18.47 21.58 -10.37
C LYS A 219 -18.75 21.61 -8.86
N GLN A 220 -19.95 22.01 -8.46
CA GLN A 220 -20.39 22.03 -7.06
C GLN A 220 -20.40 20.64 -6.41
N SER A 221 -20.62 19.56 -7.18
CA SER A 221 -20.56 18.19 -6.67
C SER A 221 -19.13 17.69 -6.41
N LEU A 222 -18.13 18.48 -6.77
CA LEU A 222 -16.70 18.17 -6.55
C LEU A 222 -16.11 18.90 -5.33
N THR A 223 -16.90 19.67 -4.57
CA THR A 223 -16.42 20.28 -3.32
C THR A 223 -16.23 19.22 -2.24
N THR A 224 -15.37 19.51 -1.26
CA THR A 224 -15.14 18.56 -0.15
C THR A 224 -16.42 18.24 0.58
N GLU A 225 -17.25 19.23 0.84
CA GLU A 225 -18.55 19.08 1.54
C GLU A 225 -19.52 18.21 0.73
N ALA A 226 -19.61 18.41 -0.59
CA ALA A 226 -20.47 17.60 -1.45
C ALA A 226 -20.01 16.15 -1.51
N LEU A 227 -18.69 15.91 -1.60
CA LEU A 227 -18.12 14.57 -1.61
C LEU A 227 -18.29 13.88 -0.25
N VAL A 228 -18.12 14.59 0.87
CA VAL A 228 -18.43 14.05 2.21
C VAL A 228 -19.89 13.73 2.38
N LYS A 229 -20.79 14.58 1.88
CA LYS A 229 -22.23 14.30 1.87
C LYS A 229 -22.55 13.02 1.10
N ALA A 230 -22.05 12.89 -0.12
CA ALA A 230 -22.22 11.68 -0.94
C ALA A 230 -21.64 10.45 -0.23
N ARG A 231 -20.40 10.55 0.31
CA ARG A 231 -19.79 9.48 1.09
C ARG A 231 -20.70 9.01 2.22
N ASN A 232 -21.28 9.91 3.00
CA ASN A 232 -22.13 9.58 4.13
C ASN A 232 -23.44 8.89 3.71
N GLU A 233 -24.02 9.24 2.56
CA GLU A 233 -25.20 8.56 2.02
C GLU A 233 -24.91 7.08 1.70
N PHE A 234 -23.72 6.79 1.13
CA PHE A 234 -23.32 5.42 0.80
C PHE A 234 -22.75 4.68 2.01
N ALA A 235 -21.93 5.32 2.85
CA ALA A 235 -21.35 4.72 4.05
C ALA A 235 -22.43 4.30 5.06
N ARG A 236 -23.56 4.98 5.13
CA ARG A 236 -24.72 4.59 5.96
C ARG A 236 -25.24 3.18 5.64
N ARG A 237 -24.96 2.64 4.46
CA ARG A 237 -25.33 1.27 4.06
C ARG A 237 -24.38 0.21 4.68
N ILE A 238 -23.29 0.65 5.34
CA ILE A 238 -22.37 -0.20 6.07
C ILE A 238 -22.78 -0.19 7.55
N PRO A 239 -23.33 -1.32 8.07
CA PRO A 239 -23.78 -1.39 9.44
C PRO A 239 -22.60 -1.34 10.40
N GLY A 240 -22.81 -0.69 11.53
CA GLY A 240 -21.94 -0.80 12.68
C GLY A 240 -22.21 -2.05 13.51
N PRO A 241 -21.51 -2.22 14.65
CA PRO A 241 -21.65 -3.41 15.50
C PRO A 241 -23.00 -3.53 16.20
N THR A 242 -23.66 -2.40 16.49
CA THR A 242 -24.95 -2.35 17.20
C THR A 242 -26.09 -2.13 16.23
N ASP A 243 -27.26 -2.70 16.50
CA ASP A 243 -28.45 -2.55 15.66
C ASP A 243 -28.79 -1.08 15.41
N GLY A 244 -28.95 -0.71 14.16
CA GLY A 244 -29.24 0.65 13.73
C GLY A 244 -28.04 1.58 13.66
N SER A 245 -26.85 1.15 14.10
CA SER A 245 -25.60 1.90 13.93
C SER A 245 -25.07 1.76 12.50
N TYR A 246 -24.33 2.78 12.01
CA TYR A 246 -23.83 2.82 10.65
C TYR A 246 -22.58 3.70 10.52
N MET A 247 -21.79 3.45 9.48
CA MET A 247 -20.57 4.22 9.19
C MET A 247 -20.90 5.65 8.74
N THR A 248 -20.11 6.62 9.22
CA THR A 248 -20.18 8.03 8.82
C THR A 248 -18.78 8.66 8.74
N THR A 249 -18.69 9.91 8.32
CA THR A 249 -17.43 10.68 8.27
C THR A 249 -17.35 11.58 9.50
N VAL A 250 -16.20 11.60 10.16
CA VAL A 250 -15.91 12.57 11.21
C VAL A 250 -15.82 13.96 10.58
N THR A 251 -16.76 14.85 10.96
CA THR A 251 -16.81 16.24 10.47
C THR A 251 -16.62 17.28 11.60
N LYS A 252 -16.40 16.79 12.81
CA LYS A 252 -16.14 17.61 14.00
C LYS A 252 -15.25 16.85 14.96
N LEU A 253 -14.31 17.53 15.58
CA LEU A 253 -13.44 16.97 16.61
C LEU A 253 -13.78 17.61 17.97
N PRO A 254 -13.70 16.84 19.07
CA PRO A 254 -13.85 17.39 20.42
C PRO A 254 -12.83 18.52 20.64
N ASN A 255 -13.28 19.62 21.21
CA ASN A 255 -12.40 20.71 21.61
C ASN A 255 -12.12 20.57 23.11
N ILE A 256 -10.85 20.30 23.45
CA ILE A 256 -10.41 20.05 24.83
C ILE A 256 -10.53 21.31 25.71
N GLU A 257 -10.52 22.52 25.11
CA GLU A 257 -10.48 23.78 25.84
C GLU A 257 -11.86 24.27 26.35
N ASN A 258 -12.97 23.85 25.70
CA ASN A 258 -14.29 24.42 25.97
C ASN A 258 -15.46 23.43 25.92
N ASP A 259 -15.22 22.13 26.06
CA ASP A 259 -16.22 21.06 25.97
C ASP A 259 -17.09 21.10 24.69
N GLY A 260 -16.62 21.80 23.67
CA GLY A 260 -17.31 21.98 22.39
C GLY A 260 -16.74 21.09 21.29
N TYR A 261 -17.06 21.46 20.06
CA TYR A 261 -16.54 20.80 18.86
C TYR A 261 -15.94 21.81 17.91
N THR A 262 -14.83 21.44 17.29
CA THR A 262 -14.21 22.17 16.18
C THR A 262 -14.59 21.50 14.86
N PRO A 263 -15.07 22.23 13.85
CA PRO A 263 -15.29 21.68 12.52
C PRO A 263 -14.02 21.02 11.96
N PHE A 264 -14.20 19.86 11.38
CA PHE A 264 -13.13 19.09 10.74
C PHE A 264 -13.60 18.68 9.35
N LEU A 265 -12.77 18.93 8.34
CA LEU A 265 -13.00 18.42 6.99
C LEU A 265 -11.85 17.51 6.59
N PRO A 266 -12.10 16.44 5.85
CA PRO A 266 -11.06 15.63 5.26
C PRO A 266 -10.10 16.47 4.41
N GLU A 267 -8.82 16.13 4.45
CA GLU A 267 -7.83 16.72 3.55
C GLU A 267 -8.16 16.38 2.10
N ARG A 268 -8.01 17.38 1.23
CA ARG A 268 -8.31 17.25 -0.20
C ARG A 268 -7.06 17.45 -1.04
N ASN A 269 -6.76 16.44 -1.87
CA ASN A 269 -5.69 16.46 -2.84
C ASN A 269 -6.19 16.01 -4.22
N VAL A 270 -5.33 16.11 -5.23
CA VAL A 270 -5.58 15.56 -6.56
C VAL A 270 -4.44 14.61 -6.92
N LEU A 271 -4.80 13.44 -7.43
CA LEU A 271 -3.87 12.40 -7.84
C LEU A 271 -4.14 12.04 -9.30
N LYS A 272 -3.11 11.96 -10.12
CA LYS A 272 -3.22 11.45 -11.49
C LYS A 272 -2.76 10.00 -11.57
N VAL A 273 -3.67 9.12 -11.97
CA VAL A 273 -3.39 7.68 -12.12
C VAL A 273 -3.86 7.24 -13.51
N ASN A 274 -2.99 6.59 -14.28
CA ASN A 274 -3.31 6.07 -15.62
C ASN A 274 -3.97 7.11 -16.54
N GLY A 275 -3.54 8.38 -16.44
CA GLY A 275 -4.09 9.50 -17.22
C GLY A 275 -5.41 10.08 -16.70
N VAL A 276 -6.00 9.51 -15.65
CA VAL A 276 -7.23 9.95 -15.00
C VAL A 276 -6.92 10.79 -13.77
N ASP A 277 -7.60 11.91 -13.61
CA ASP A 277 -7.49 12.75 -12.42
C ASP A 277 -8.50 12.30 -11.35
N TRP A 278 -8.00 12.04 -10.14
CA TRP A 278 -8.78 11.63 -8.99
C TRP A 278 -8.74 12.70 -7.91
N ILE A 279 -9.88 13.08 -7.39
CA ILE A 279 -9.95 13.86 -6.14
C ILE A 279 -9.77 12.87 -5.00
N VAL A 280 -8.80 13.14 -4.13
CA VAL A 280 -8.48 12.30 -2.98
C VAL A 280 -8.93 13.03 -1.72
N LEU A 281 -9.77 12.38 -0.93
CA LEU A 281 -10.11 12.82 0.43
C LEU A 281 -9.48 11.88 1.44
N ARG A 282 -8.76 12.45 2.42
CA ARG A 282 -8.21 11.72 3.57
C ARG A 282 -8.85 12.22 4.85
N GLY A 283 -9.34 11.32 5.67
CA GLY A 283 -10.02 11.71 6.89
C GLY A 283 -10.23 10.54 7.84
N PHE A 284 -11.15 10.75 8.78
CA PHE A 284 -11.54 9.74 9.75
C PHE A 284 -13.03 9.41 9.58
N TRP A 285 -13.33 8.15 9.79
CA TRP A 285 -14.70 7.65 9.89
C TRP A 285 -14.97 7.20 11.33
N ASP A 286 -16.20 7.22 11.72
CA ASP A 286 -16.72 6.63 12.95
C ASP A 286 -18.07 5.93 12.67
N VAL A 287 -18.67 5.40 13.71
CA VAL A 287 -19.98 4.77 13.66
C VAL A 287 -20.97 5.60 14.45
N GLU A 288 -22.01 6.08 13.79
CA GLU A 288 -23.13 6.71 14.46
C GLU A 288 -23.84 5.66 15.33
N GLY A 289 -23.93 5.91 16.64
CA GLY A 289 -24.55 4.99 17.60
C GLY A 289 -23.63 3.94 18.20
N ASP A 290 -22.32 3.97 17.94
CA ASP A 290 -21.33 3.06 18.52
C ASP A 290 -19.91 3.69 18.58
N PHE A 291 -18.95 3.02 19.24
CA PHE A 291 -17.57 3.47 19.41
C PHE A 291 -16.60 2.71 18.48
N MET A 292 -16.76 2.87 17.21
CA MET A 292 -15.88 2.24 16.20
C MET A 292 -15.49 3.29 15.18
N GLY A 293 -14.19 3.34 14.83
CA GLY A 293 -13.71 4.33 13.87
C GLY A 293 -12.28 4.07 13.41
N GLY A 294 -11.81 4.87 12.45
CA GLY A 294 -10.48 4.76 11.90
C GLY A 294 -10.21 5.72 10.74
N PRO A 295 -9.07 5.59 10.06
CA PRO A 295 -8.76 6.38 8.87
C PRO A 295 -9.52 5.86 7.64
N PHE A 296 -9.79 6.78 6.71
CA PHE A 296 -10.23 6.46 5.36
C PHE A 296 -9.47 7.27 4.31
N VAL A 297 -9.44 6.74 3.09
CA VAL A 297 -9.01 7.45 1.88
C VAL A 297 -10.02 7.18 0.78
N SER A 298 -10.55 8.25 0.21
CA SER A 298 -11.56 8.20 -0.85
C SER A 298 -11.00 8.76 -2.14
N TYR A 299 -11.18 8.06 -3.24
CA TYR A 299 -10.75 8.45 -4.59
C TYR A 299 -11.97 8.64 -5.47
N THR A 300 -12.24 9.86 -5.89
CA THR A 300 -13.40 10.19 -6.73
C THR A 300 -12.95 10.73 -8.09
N THR A 301 -13.53 10.21 -9.16
CA THR A 301 -13.32 10.71 -10.51
C THR A 301 -14.64 10.81 -11.29
N LEU A 302 -14.64 11.61 -12.35
CA LEU A 302 -15.76 11.64 -13.29
C LEU A 302 -15.57 10.54 -14.35
N ASP A 303 -16.44 9.55 -14.31
CA ASP A 303 -16.61 8.64 -15.44
C ASP A 303 -17.33 9.36 -16.58
N LYS A 304 -16.56 9.68 -17.60
CA LYS A 304 -17.05 10.45 -18.76
C LYS A 304 -18.06 9.66 -19.60
N ALA A 305 -17.99 8.33 -19.56
CA ALA A 305 -18.87 7.47 -20.36
C ALA A 305 -20.28 7.43 -19.76
N SER A 306 -20.40 7.31 -18.43
CA SER A 306 -21.71 7.29 -17.74
C SER A 306 -22.19 8.66 -17.30
N GLY A 307 -21.33 9.70 -17.27
CA GLY A 307 -21.64 11.01 -16.71
C GLY A 307 -21.82 11.00 -15.20
N LYS A 308 -21.29 9.99 -14.50
CA LYS A 308 -21.38 9.84 -13.04
C LYS A 308 -20.04 10.06 -12.36
N LEU A 309 -20.08 10.46 -11.11
CA LEU A 309 -18.92 10.40 -10.23
C LEU A 309 -18.80 8.96 -9.71
N LEU A 310 -17.64 8.35 -9.97
CA LEU A 310 -17.26 7.06 -9.42
C LEU A 310 -16.30 7.29 -8.25
N THR A 311 -16.56 6.61 -7.14
CA THR A 311 -15.73 6.68 -5.94
C THR A 311 -15.30 5.29 -5.47
N LEU A 312 -14.00 5.13 -5.23
CA LEU A 312 -13.41 4.08 -4.43
C LEU A 312 -13.09 4.64 -3.05
N ASP A 313 -13.73 4.15 -2.02
CA ASP A 313 -13.51 4.56 -0.62
C ASP A 313 -12.90 3.42 0.18
N CYS A 314 -11.73 3.63 0.73
CA CYS A 314 -10.93 2.66 1.47
C CYS A 314 -10.90 3.02 2.95
N TYR A 315 -11.14 2.06 3.84
CA TYR A 315 -11.17 2.29 5.29
C TYR A 315 -10.48 1.17 6.06
N VAL A 316 -10.03 1.49 7.27
CA VAL A 316 -9.41 0.53 8.18
C VAL A 316 -9.97 0.69 9.58
N TYR A 317 -10.30 -0.43 10.21
CA TYR A 317 -10.50 -0.56 11.65
C TYR A 317 -9.39 -1.43 12.24
N SER A 318 -8.58 -0.88 13.13
CA SER A 318 -7.48 -1.60 13.78
C SER A 318 -7.18 -0.97 15.14
N PRO A 319 -7.97 -1.30 16.18
CA PRO A 319 -7.82 -0.67 17.50
C PRO A 319 -6.55 -1.11 18.23
N LYS A 320 -5.98 -2.28 17.88
CA LYS A 320 -4.83 -2.88 18.58
C LYS A 320 -3.51 -2.77 17.84
N TYR A 321 -3.54 -2.54 16.53
CA TYR A 321 -2.35 -2.55 15.68
C TYR A 321 -2.20 -1.25 14.90
N GLY A 322 -1.00 -0.98 14.41
CA GLY A 322 -0.74 0.06 13.43
C GLY A 322 -1.61 -0.10 12.18
N LYS A 323 -2.01 1.00 11.58
CA LYS A 323 -2.97 1.04 10.48
C LYS A 323 -2.31 1.17 9.11
N ARG A 324 -1.05 1.64 9.08
CA ARG A 324 -0.29 1.82 7.84
C ARG A 324 -0.33 0.57 6.96
N ASN A 325 0.02 -0.58 7.51
CA ASN A 325 0.13 -1.83 6.76
C ASN A 325 -1.23 -2.40 6.31
N PHE A 326 -2.34 -1.87 6.81
CA PHE A 326 -3.70 -2.18 6.33
C PHE A 326 -4.20 -1.15 5.32
N LEU A 327 -3.93 0.15 5.54
CA LEU A 327 -4.45 1.22 4.69
C LEU A 327 -3.68 1.32 3.36
N ARG A 328 -2.34 1.26 3.40
CA ARG A 328 -1.51 1.41 2.20
C ARG A 328 -1.83 0.40 1.08
N PRO A 329 -2.03 -0.89 1.35
CA PRO A 329 -2.47 -1.83 0.30
C PRO A 329 -3.83 -1.49 -0.31
N LEU A 330 -4.75 -0.91 0.45
CA LEU A 330 -6.03 -0.41 -0.07
C LEU A 330 -5.85 0.80 -0.99
N GLU A 331 -4.97 1.74 -0.60
CA GLU A 331 -4.61 2.90 -1.43
C GLU A 331 -4.01 2.49 -2.78
N HIS A 332 -3.37 1.33 -2.85
CA HIS A 332 -2.82 0.82 -4.11
C HIS A 332 -3.89 0.38 -5.10
N LEU A 333 -5.11 0.07 -4.65
CA LEU A 333 -6.18 -0.43 -5.51
C LEU A 333 -6.55 0.56 -6.62
N VAL A 334 -6.50 1.87 -6.35
CA VAL A 334 -6.78 2.89 -7.37
C VAL A 334 -5.85 2.79 -8.58
N TYR A 335 -4.61 2.35 -8.38
CA TYR A 335 -3.63 2.17 -9.46
C TYR A 335 -3.90 0.94 -10.33
N GLY A 336 -4.74 0.03 -9.85
CA GLY A 336 -5.23 -1.13 -10.59
C GLY A 336 -6.55 -0.88 -11.33
N ILE A 337 -7.10 0.35 -11.26
CA ILE A 337 -8.33 0.70 -11.96
C ILE A 337 -8.01 1.15 -13.38
N ASN A 338 -8.73 0.56 -14.35
CA ASN A 338 -8.73 0.96 -15.74
C ASN A 338 -10.18 1.21 -16.21
N PHE A 339 -10.34 2.21 -17.06
CA PHE A 339 -11.59 2.48 -17.78
C PHE A 339 -11.43 1.90 -19.20
N PRO A 340 -12.05 0.75 -19.50
CA PRO A 340 -11.94 0.15 -20.83
C PRO A 340 -12.45 1.11 -21.92
N THR A 341 -11.70 1.28 -22.96
CA THR A 341 -12.13 2.03 -24.13
C THR A 341 -12.91 1.11 -25.08
N GLU A 342 -13.71 1.69 -26.01
CA GLU A 342 -14.41 0.87 -27.02
C GLU A 342 -13.46 0.05 -27.90
N THR A 343 -12.20 0.46 -27.99
CA THR A 343 -11.14 -0.26 -28.71
C THR A 343 -10.66 -1.52 -27.96
N ASP A 344 -10.80 -1.58 -26.67
CA ASP A 344 -10.35 -2.72 -25.82
C ASP A 344 -11.38 -3.86 -25.80
N LYS A 345 -12.59 -3.63 -26.34
CA LYS A 345 -13.70 -4.60 -26.39
C LYS A 345 -13.74 -5.43 -27.70
N LYS A 346 -12.72 -5.31 -28.54
CA LYS A 346 -12.52 -6.11 -29.78
C LYS A 346 -11.38 -7.09 -29.57
#